data_e61f27143c940eabcadefce6105fd273
#
_entry.id   e61f27143c940eabcadefce6105fd273
#
_cell.length_a   1.000
_cell.length_b   1.000
_cell.length_c   1.000
_cell.angle_alpha   90.00
_cell.angle_beta   90.00
_cell.angle_gamma   90.00
#
_symmetry.space_group_name_H-M   'P 1'
#
loop_
_entity.id
_entity.type
_entity.pdbx_description
1 polymer ?
#
loop_
_entity_poly.entity_id
_entity_poly.type
_entity_poly.pdbx_seq_one_letter_code
_entity_poly.pdbx_strand_id
1 'polypeptide(L)'
;MTREFKFETLQLHAGQTVDPTTKSRALPIYQTTSYVFDDTQEGEDLFALRKPGNIYTRITNPTLSAFEERIAALEGGVGALATASGMAALTYTILALAHAGDHVVAASTIYGGTFNLLKETLPRYGITTTFVDIENLAEVEAAIQDNTKLVLIESLGNPLINIPDFDALAELVHAHKIPLISDNTFATPYLINVFSHGVDIAVHSATKFIGGHGTSIGGVIVDSGKFDWEASGKFPQFVDPDPSYHDISYTRDVGAAAFVTAVRTQLLRDTGAAMSPFNAFLFLQGLETLSLRVERHVSNAEKIVEFLAGHPKVEQVNYPKLADSPYHALAEKYFPKGVGSIFTFNVKGGEKEARKVIDSLEIFSDLANVADAKSLVVHPATTTHGQMSPEDQLAAGITPNQIRLSIGLENVDDLIEDLRIALEQL
;
A
#
# COMPACT_ATOMS: atom_id res chain seq x y z
N MET A 1 -18.75 -9.15 -26.08
CA MET A 1 -17.47 -9.41 -25.35
C MET A 1 -16.76 -8.07 -25.20
N THR A 2 -16.68 -7.55 -24.00
CA THR A 2 -15.86 -6.37 -23.68
C THR A 2 -14.40 -6.76 -23.84
N ARG A 3 -13.64 -5.99 -24.61
CA ARG A 3 -12.22 -6.22 -24.82
C ARG A 3 -11.46 -6.01 -23.51
N GLU A 4 -10.68 -7.00 -23.07
CA GLU A 4 -9.76 -6.85 -21.95
C GLU A 4 -8.50 -6.12 -22.41
N PHE A 5 -8.15 -5.05 -21.69
CA PHE A 5 -6.91 -4.31 -21.89
C PHE A 5 -5.80 -4.82 -20.96
N LYS A 6 -4.56 -4.72 -21.40
CA LYS A 6 -3.38 -5.01 -20.60
C LYS A 6 -3.04 -3.83 -19.68
N PHE A 7 -2.21 -4.10 -18.68
CA PHE A 7 -1.83 -3.15 -17.63
C PHE A 7 -1.42 -1.78 -18.19
N GLU A 8 -0.52 -1.77 -19.19
CA GLU A 8 0.04 -0.54 -19.79
C GLU A 8 -1.03 0.30 -20.51
N THR A 9 -2.10 -0.33 -21.01
CA THR A 9 -3.26 0.38 -21.57
C THR A 9 -4.17 0.87 -20.47
N LEU A 10 -4.43 0.04 -19.45
CA LEU A 10 -5.28 0.43 -18.31
C LEU A 10 -4.68 1.62 -17.53
N GLN A 11 -3.37 1.64 -17.29
CA GLN A 11 -2.71 2.74 -16.57
C GLN A 11 -2.87 4.11 -17.26
N LEU A 12 -3.12 4.11 -18.58
CA LEU A 12 -3.30 5.33 -19.39
C LEU A 12 -4.78 5.72 -19.54
N HIS A 13 -5.69 4.74 -19.57
CA HIS A 13 -7.06 4.97 -20.04
C HIS A 13 -8.16 4.64 -19.04
N ALA A 14 -7.92 3.75 -18.08
CA ALA A 14 -8.97 3.38 -17.12
C ALA A 14 -9.40 4.59 -16.27
N GLY A 15 -10.70 4.69 -15.99
CA GLY A 15 -11.30 5.75 -15.18
C GLY A 15 -11.32 7.13 -15.84
N GLN A 16 -10.90 7.26 -17.10
CA GLN A 16 -10.91 8.54 -17.80
C GLN A 16 -11.81 8.51 -19.04
N THR A 17 -12.76 9.42 -19.07
CA THR A 17 -13.56 9.73 -20.25
C THR A 17 -13.22 11.14 -20.75
N VAL A 18 -13.48 11.40 -22.04
CA VAL A 18 -13.37 12.75 -22.59
C VAL A 18 -14.38 13.66 -21.89
N ASP A 19 -13.93 14.81 -21.39
CA ASP A 19 -14.84 15.78 -20.75
C ASP A 19 -16.00 16.12 -21.70
N PRO A 20 -17.26 15.92 -21.31
CA PRO A 20 -18.41 16.07 -22.21
C PRO A 20 -18.66 17.52 -22.62
N THR A 21 -18.24 18.48 -21.80
CA THR A 21 -18.50 19.90 -22.02
C THR A 21 -17.41 20.55 -22.86
N THR A 22 -16.14 20.39 -22.48
CA THR A 22 -15.02 21.08 -23.11
C THR A 22 -14.29 20.23 -24.15
N LYS A 23 -14.55 18.91 -24.18
CA LYS A 23 -13.80 17.93 -24.99
C LYS A 23 -12.31 17.89 -24.65
N SER A 24 -11.94 18.30 -23.45
CA SER A 24 -10.56 18.24 -22.96
C SER A 24 -9.99 16.83 -23.07
N ARG A 25 -8.78 16.71 -23.65
CA ARG A 25 -8.04 15.45 -23.72
C ARG A 25 -7.45 15.05 -22.36
N ALA A 26 -6.89 16.03 -21.63
CA ALA A 26 -6.44 15.83 -20.27
C ALA A 26 -7.62 15.84 -19.30
N LEU A 27 -7.50 15.07 -18.21
CA LEU A 27 -8.53 15.09 -17.17
C LEU A 27 -8.56 16.47 -16.49
N PRO A 28 -9.71 17.16 -16.42
CA PRO A 28 -9.85 18.40 -15.67
C PRO A 28 -9.63 18.22 -14.17
N ILE A 29 -9.07 19.22 -13.50
CA ILE A 29 -9.01 19.28 -12.04
C ILE A 29 -10.27 20.00 -11.53
N TYR A 30 -11.20 19.25 -10.96
CA TYR A 30 -12.41 19.82 -10.38
C TYR A 30 -12.15 20.30 -8.95
N GLN A 31 -11.52 21.48 -8.86
CA GLN A 31 -11.19 22.12 -7.57
C GLN A 31 -12.40 22.89 -7.04
N THR A 32 -13.38 22.17 -6.53
CA THR A 32 -14.61 22.71 -5.95
C THR A 32 -14.97 21.97 -4.66
N THR A 33 -15.75 22.59 -3.79
CA THR A 33 -16.27 21.97 -2.56
C THR A 33 -17.56 21.21 -2.82
N SER A 34 -18.45 21.74 -3.67
CA SER A 34 -19.84 21.27 -3.82
C SER A 34 -20.33 21.42 -5.25
N TYR A 35 -21.44 20.76 -5.53
CA TYR A 35 -22.09 20.70 -6.84
C TYR A 35 -23.53 21.15 -6.73
N VAL A 36 -24.05 21.79 -7.79
CA VAL A 36 -25.44 22.26 -7.87
C VAL A 36 -26.30 21.09 -8.33
N PHE A 37 -27.46 20.92 -7.71
CA PHE A 37 -28.49 19.97 -8.13
C PHE A 37 -29.41 20.63 -9.15
N ASP A 38 -29.93 19.84 -10.11
CA ASP A 38 -30.91 20.32 -11.08
C ASP A 38 -32.23 20.68 -10.40
N ASP A 39 -32.62 19.91 -9.35
CA ASP A 39 -33.79 20.16 -8.52
C ASP A 39 -33.64 19.50 -7.13
N THR A 40 -34.66 19.66 -6.26
CA THR A 40 -34.65 19.10 -4.89
C THR A 40 -34.77 17.58 -4.89
N GLN A 41 -35.41 16.98 -5.89
CA GLN A 41 -35.57 15.54 -6.03
C GLN A 41 -34.21 14.89 -6.39
N GLU A 42 -33.46 15.49 -7.30
CA GLU A 42 -32.11 15.02 -7.60
C GLU A 42 -31.23 15.05 -6.35
N GLY A 43 -31.29 16.11 -5.55
CA GLY A 43 -30.55 16.20 -4.29
C GLY A 43 -30.91 15.03 -3.36
N GLU A 44 -32.20 14.74 -3.18
CA GLU A 44 -32.67 13.61 -2.38
C GLU A 44 -32.17 12.26 -2.90
N ASP A 45 -32.23 12.04 -4.21
CA ASP A 45 -31.83 10.79 -4.84
C ASP A 45 -30.33 10.52 -4.72
N LEU A 46 -29.49 11.57 -4.86
CA LEU A 46 -28.05 11.49 -4.68
C LEU A 46 -27.67 11.15 -3.23
N PHE A 47 -28.30 11.82 -2.25
CA PHE A 47 -28.04 11.53 -0.83
C PHE A 47 -28.50 10.13 -0.41
N ALA A 48 -29.55 9.62 -1.00
CA ALA A 48 -30.07 8.28 -0.74
C ALA A 48 -29.40 7.17 -1.58
N LEU A 49 -28.34 7.48 -2.35
CA LEU A 49 -27.66 6.56 -3.29
C LEU A 49 -28.56 5.92 -4.35
N ARG A 50 -29.73 6.51 -4.62
CA ARG A 50 -30.63 6.06 -5.68
C ARG A 50 -30.15 6.46 -7.07
N LYS A 51 -29.31 7.49 -7.16
CA LYS A 51 -28.67 8.00 -8.38
C LYS A 51 -27.18 8.22 -8.14
N PRO A 52 -26.28 7.81 -9.05
CA PRO A 52 -24.89 8.18 -8.98
C PRO A 52 -24.69 9.66 -9.31
N GLY A 53 -23.74 10.34 -8.65
CA GLY A 53 -23.42 11.72 -8.96
C GLY A 53 -22.53 12.38 -7.89
N ASN A 54 -22.30 13.67 -8.08
CA ASN A 54 -21.43 14.45 -7.20
C ASN A 54 -22.27 15.35 -6.28
N ILE A 55 -21.96 15.33 -5.00
CA ILE A 55 -22.62 16.13 -3.97
C ILE A 55 -21.62 17.13 -3.37
N TYR A 56 -20.55 16.59 -2.83
CA TYR A 56 -19.53 17.32 -2.09
C TYR A 56 -18.17 16.62 -2.24
N THR A 57 -17.11 17.38 -2.52
CA THR A 57 -15.79 16.82 -2.89
C THR A 57 -15.19 15.86 -1.86
N ARG A 58 -15.51 16.00 -0.56
CA ARG A 58 -15.07 15.04 0.46
C ARG A 58 -15.62 13.62 0.19
N ILE A 59 -16.81 13.50 -0.43
CA ILE A 59 -17.48 12.21 -0.68
C ILE A 59 -17.21 11.74 -2.11
N THR A 60 -17.45 12.62 -3.09
CA THR A 60 -17.29 12.35 -4.53
C THR A 60 -16.74 13.56 -5.27
N ASN A 61 -15.83 13.34 -6.22
CA ASN A 61 -15.27 14.38 -7.08
C ASN A 61 -14.78 13.73 -8.38
N PRO A 62 -15.07 14.28 -9.58
CA PRO A 62 -14.71 13.61 -10.83
C PRO A 62 -13.22 13.33 -11.01
N THR A 63 -12.34 14.20 -10.49
CA THR A 63 -10.88 13.97 -10.55
C THR A 63 -10.46 12.81 -9.64
N LEU A 64 -11.04 12.73 -8.43
CA LEU A 64 -10.81 11.61 -7.53
C LEU A 64 -11.39 10.31 -8.08
N SER A 65 -12.61 10.35 -8.63
CA SER A 65 -13.24 9.17 -9.23
C SER A 65 -12.37 8.57 -10.34
N ALA A 66 -11.79 9.40 -11.21
CA ALA A 66 -10.88 8.91 -12.24
C ALA A 66 -9.63 8.23 -11.67
N PHE A 67 -9.07 8.74 -10.56
CA PHE A 67 -7.96 8.10 -9.86
C PHE A 67 -8.38 6.76 -9.22
N GLU A 68 -9.53 6.75 -8.52
CA GLU A 68 -10.08 5.58 -7.87
C GLU A 68 -10.40 4.46 -8.88
N GLU A 69 -11.08 4.79 -9.98
CA GLU A 69 -11.40 3.83 -11.04
C GLU A 69 -10.15 3.28 -11.73
N ARG A 70 -9.10 4.12 -11.93
CA ARG A 70 -7.86 3.68 -12.55
C ARG A 70 -7.11 2.71 -11.66
N ILE A 71 -6.92 3.02 -10.40
CA ILE A 71 -6.20 2.11 -9.49
C ILE A 71 -7.00 0.83 -9.23
N ALA A 72 -8.34 0.89 -9.14
CA ALA A 72 -9.18 -0.28 -9.06
C ALA A 72 -9.00 -1.19 -10.27
N ALA A 73 -8.97 -0.63 -11.49
CA ALA A 73 -8.75 -1.39 -12.71
C ALA A 73 -7.36 -2.02 -12.77
N LEU A 74 -6.33 -1.35 -12.25
CA LEU A 74 -4.95 -1.87 -12.23
C LEU A 74 -4.76 -3.01 -11.22
N GLU A 75 -5.42 -2.93 -10.06
CA GLU A 75 -5.44 -4.02 -9.07
C GLU A 75 -6.42 -5.14 -9.45
N GLY A 76 -7.37 -4.89 -10.35
CA GLY A 76 -8.44 -5.83 -10.66
C GLY A 76 -9.56 -5.87 -9.63
N GLY A 77 -9.76 -4.77 -8.90
CA GLY A 77 -10.81 -4.58 -7.91
C GLY A 77 -12.13 -4.06 -8.48
N VAL A 78 -13.18 -4.10 -7.68
CA VAL A 78 -14.52 -3.59 -8.03
C VAL A 78 -14.69 -2.11 -7.75
N GLY A 79 -13.84 -1.53 -6.91
CA GLY A 79 -13.87 -0.13 -6.56
C GLY A 79 -12.68 0.27 -5.69
N ALA A 80 -12.46 1.57 -5.58
CA ALA A 80 -11.42 2.13 -4.72
C ALA A 80 -11.89 3.40 -4.01
N LEU A 81 -11.19 3.78 -2.94
CA LEU A 81 -11.42 4.98 -2.16
C LEU A 81 -10.12 5.73 -1.93
N ALA A 82 -10.01 6.94 -2.46
CA ALA A 82 -8.88 7.83 -2.22
C ALA A 82 -8.97 8.49 -0.83
N THR A 83 -7.84 8.54 -0.13
CA THR A 83 -7.72 9.11 1.20
C THR A 83 -6.54 10.08 1.29
N ALA A 84 -6.51 10.90 2.33
CA ALA A 84 -5.48 11.94 2.53
C ALA A 84 -4.06 11.38 2.70
N SER A 85 -3.90 10.11 3.08
CA SER A 85 -2.59 9.44 3.25
C SER A 85 -2.74 7.93 3.28
N GLY A 86 -1.63 7.18 3.11
CA GLY A 86 -1.60 5.73 3.30
C GLY A 86 -2.04 5.32 4.71
N MET A 87 -1.64 6.09 5.74
CA MET A 87 -2.08 5.83 7.11
C MET A 87 -3.59 6.03 7.30
N ALA A 88 -4.20 7.01 6.61
CA ALA A 88 -5.65 7.17 6.62
C ALA A 88 -6.35 5.98 5.93
N ALA A 89 -5.79 5.48 4.82
CA ALA A 89 -6.31 4.28 4.15
C ALA A 89 -6.26 3.05 5.06
N LEU A 90 -5.13 2.78 5.71
CA LEU A 90 -5.00 1.69 6.68
C LEU A 90 -5.94 1.85 7.87
N THR A 91 -5.99 3.04 8.47
CA THR A 91 -6.87 3.31 9.61
C THR A 91 -8.33 3.07 9.25
N TYR A 92 -8.79 3.57 8.10
CA TYR A 92 -10.15 3.37 7.65
C TYR A 92 -10.46 1.90 7.34
N THR A 93 -9.53 1.19 6.72
CA THR A 93 -9.68 -0.25 6.47
C THR A 93 -9.87 -1.01 7.79
N ILE A 94 -9.03 -0.75 8.79
CA ILE A 94 -9.12 -1.42 10.08
C ILE A 94 -10.41 -1.04 10.82
N LEU A 95 -10.74 0.26 10.92
CA LEU A 95 -11.93 0.73 11.64
C LEU A 95 -13.26 0.35 10.98
N ALA A 96 -13.26 0.09 9.67
CA ALA A 96 -14.44 -0.44 8.99
C ALA A 96 -14.70 -1.91 9.34
N LEU A 97 -13.65 -2.66 9.65
CA LEU A 97 -13.71 -4.10 9.93
C LEU A 97 -13.76 -4.41 11.43
N ALA A 98 -13.04 -3.65 12.26
CA ALA A 98 -12.84 -3.91 13.68
C ALA A 98 -13.36 -2.75 14.54
N HIS A 99 -14.08 -3.07 15.59
CA HIS A 99 -14.63 -2.16 16.57
C HIS A 99 -14.05 -2.43 17.97
N ALA A 100 -14.48 -1.64 18.97
CA ALA A 100 -14.07 -1.86 20.35
C ALA A 100 -14.44 -3.28 20.84
N GLY A 101 -13.45 -4.03 21.34
CA GLY A 101 -13.56 -5.42 21.73
C GLY A 101 -13.09 -6.41 20.65
N ASP A 102 -12.79 -5.94 19.44
CA ASP A 102 -12.30 -6.79 18.36
C ASP A 102 -10.76 -6.92 18.36
N HIS A 103 -10.30 -7.90 17.58
CA HIS A 103 -8.89 -8.27 17.48
C HIS A 103 -8.41 -8.29 16.04
N VAL A 104 -7.13 -7.96 15.85
CA VAL A 104 -6.40 -7.95 14.57
C VAL A 104 -5.19 -8.87 14.69
N VAL A 105 -4.89 -9.65 13.67
CA VAL A 105 -3.60 -10.32 13.50
C VAL A 105 -2.80 -9.55 12.46
N ALA A 106 -1.55 -9.24 12.75
CA ALA A 106 -0.69 -8.47 11.82
C ALA A 106 0.70 -9.07 11.74
N ALA A 107 1.32 -9.01 10.56
CA ALA A 107 2.72 -9.36 10.41
C ALA A 107 3.60 -8.50 11.33
N SER A 108 4.63 -9.10 11.93
CA SER A 108 5.61 -8.38 12.75
C SER A 108 6.52 -7.47 11.93
N THR A 109 6.72 -7.81 10.64
CA THR A 109 7.53 -7.07 9.67
C THR A 109 6.68 -6.14 8.82
N ILE A 110 6.12 -5.08 9.42
CA ILE A 110 5.31 -4.07 8.75
C ILE A 110 5.89 -2.67 8.99
N TYR A 111 5.45 -1.72 8.18
CA TYR A 111 5.84 -0.32 8.31
C TYR A 111 5.69 0.19 9.74
N GLY A 112 6.71 0.88 10.27
CA GLY A 112 6.74 1.35 11.66
C GLY A 112 5.55 2.22 12.06
N GLY A 113 4.99 3.02 11.14
CA GLY A 113 3.76 3.77 11.39
C GLY A 113 2.53 2.88 11.59
N THR A 114 2.42 1.79 10.82
CA THR A 114 1.37 0.78 10.97
C THR A 114 1.53 0.01 12.27
N PHE A 115 2.77 -0.37 12.61
CA PHE A 115 3.08 -1.02 13.88
C PHE A 115 2.64 -0.15 15.07
N ASN A 116 3.00 1.14 15.07
CA ASN A 116 2.59 2.07 16.13
C ASN A 116 1.07 2.29 16.18
N LEU A 117 0.40 2.37 15.03
CA LEU A 117 -1.06 2.44 14.98
C LEU A 117 -1.69 1.25 15.70
N LEU A 118 -1.24 0.04 15.39
CA LEU A 118 -1.78 -1.21 15.94
C LEU A 118 -1.39 -1.43 17.41
N LYS A 119 -0.15 -1.12 17.78
CA LYS A 119 0.38 -1.39 19.13
C LYS A 119 -0.04 -0.35 20.18
N GLU A 120 -0.07 0.95 19.78
CA GLU A 120 -0.21 2.05 20.74
C GLU A 120 -1.52 2.84 20.57
N THR A 121 -1.97 3.04 19.33
CA THR A 121 -3.11 3.94 19.08
C THR A 121 -4.43 3.19 19.17
N LEU A 122 -4.61 2.11 18.45
CA LEU A 122 -5.88 1.37 18.40
C LEU A 122 -6.29 0.71 19.72
N PRO A 123 -5.38 0.28 20.62
CA PRO A 123 -5.77 -0.18 21.94
C PRO A 123 -6.53 0.85 22.77
N ARG A 124 -6.28 2.14 22.55
CA ARG A 124 -7.03 3.25 23.20
C ARG A 124 -8.49 3.33 22.72
N TYR A 125 -8.79 2.73 21.59
CA TYR A 125 -10.13 2.59 21.01
C TYR A 125 -10.72 1.18 21.22
N GLY A 126 -10.03 0.34 22.03
CA GLY A 126 -10.49 -0.99 22.39
C GLY A 126 -10.22 -2.09 21.36
N ILE A 127 -9.40 -1.83 20.34
CA ILE A 127 -9.00 -2.83 19.35
C ILE A 127 -7.61 -3.37 19.73
N THR A 128 -7.50 -4.69 19.86
CA THR A 128 -6.26 -5.36 20.22
C THR A 128 -5.57 -5.98 19.02
N THR A 129 -4.25 -6.18 19.08
CA THR A 129 -3.48 -6.78 17.98
C THR A 129 -2.49 -7.81 18.50
N THR A 130 -2.41 -8.95 17.80
CA THR A 130 -1.31 -9.92 17.93
C THR A 130 -0.41 -9.80 16.70
N PHE A 131 0.86 -9.52 16.93
CA PHE A 131 1.89 -9.55 15.90
C PHE A 131 2.47 -10.95 15.79
N VAL A 132 2.63 -11.43 14.57
CA VAL A 132 3.09 -12.79 14.26
C VAL A 132 4.19 -12.79 13.22
N ASP A 133 5.00 -13.83 13.23
CA ASP A 133 5.80 -14.17 12.07
C ASP A 133 4.88 -14.72 10.98
N ILE A 134 4.64 -13.92 9.94
CA ILE A 134 3.70 -14.23 8.86
C ILE A 134 4.16 -15.43 8.00
N GLU A 135 5.42 -15.82 8.10
CA GLU A 135 5.98 -16.99 7.42
C GLU A 135 5.65 -18.30 8.17
N ASN A 136 5.29 -18.18 9.43
CA ASN A 136 4.89 -19.31 10.29
C ASN A 136 3.36 -19.43 10.35
N LEU A 137 2.76 -20.16 9.41
CA LEU A 137 1.31 -20.36 9.35
C LEU A 137 0.70 -20.90 10.64
N ALA A 138 1.43 -21.74 11.39
CA ALA A 138 0.96 -22.27 12.67
C ALA A 138 0.86 -21.17 13.75
N GLU A 139 1.76 -20.19 13.72
CA GLU A 139 1.71 -19.02 14.60
C GLU A 139 0.54 -18.10 14.23
N VAL A 140 0.34 -17.88 12.91
CA VAL A 140 -0.81 -17.11 12.40
C VAL A 140 -2.12 -17.75 12.86
N GLU A 141 -2.28 -19.06 12.67
CA GLU A 141 -3.47 -19.80 13.08
C GLU A 141 -3.71 -19.73 14.60
N ALA A 142 -2.66 -19.92 15.39
CA ALA A 142 -2.73 -19.84 16.85
C ALA A 142 -3.08 -18.44 17.37
N ALA A 143 -2.77 -17.38 16.62
CA ALA A 143 -3.07 -15.99 16.96
C ALA A 143 -4.53 -15.62 16.65
N ILE A 144 -5.23 -16.34 15.77
CA ILE A 144 -6.61 -16.05 15.40
C ILE A 144 -7.54 -16.43 16.56
N GLN A 145 -8.34 -15.46 17.01
CA GLN A 145 -9.32 -15.57 18.09
C GLN A 145 -10.74 -15.46 17.51
N ASP A 146 -11.76 -15.78 18.32
CA ASP A 146 -13.17 -15.67 17.89
C ASP A 146 -13.55 -14.24 17.43
N ASN A 147 -12.99 -13.22 18.10
CA ASN A 147 -13.19 -11.82 17.82
C ASN A 147 -12.17 -11.24 16.82
N THR A 148 -11.32 -12.06 16.19
CA THR A 148 -10.43 -11.60 15.12
C THR A 148 -11.25 -11.20 13.89
N LYS A 149 -10.96 -10.02 13.34
CA LYS A 149 -11.68 -9.44 12.20
C LYS A 149 -10.88 -9.41 10.92
N LEU A 150 -9.56 -9.40 10.98
CA LEU A 150 -8.70 -9.36 9.79
C LEU A 150 -7.31 -9.88 10.09
N VAL A 151 -6.61 -10.27 9.03
CA VAL A 151 -5.15 -10.45 9.01
C VAL A 151 -4.56 -9.39 8.11
N LEU A 152 -3.53 -8.65 8.59
CA LEU A 152 -2.85 -7.58 7.87
C LEU A 152 -1.41 -7.96 7.55
N ILE A 153 -1.05 -7.87 6.27
CA ILE A 153 0.31 -8.11 5.77
C ILE A 153 0.79 -6.96 4.88
N GLU A 154 2.07 -6.93 4.58
CA GLU A 154 2.64 -6.19 3.46
C GLU A 154 3.03 -7.16 2.34
N SER A 155 2.83 -6.75 1.08
CA SER A 155 3.21 -7.59 -0.08
C SER A 155 4.73 -7.79 -0.18
N LEU A 156 5.49 -6.79 0.23
CA LEU A 156 6.92 -6.82 0.47
C LEU A 156 7.17 -6.10 1.80
N GLY A 157 7.65 -6.83 2.79
CA GLY A 157 7.80 -6.32 4.15
C GLY A 157 8.87 -5.23 4.27
N ASN A 158 8.74 -4.39 5.27
CA ASN A 158 9.66 -3.28 5.51
C ASN A 158 10.30 -3.41 6.91
N PRO A 159 11.62 -3.50 7.05
CA PRO A 159 12.66 -3.23 6.04
C PRO A 159 13.26 -4.46 5.34
N LEU A 160 12.89 -5.66 5.72
CA LEU A 160 13.57 -6.91 5.30
C LEU A 160 13.21 -7.38 3.88
N ILE A 161 12.15 -6.83 3.29
CA ILE A 161 11.61 -7.24 1.98
C ILE A 161 11.26 -8.73 1.97
N ASN A 162 10.81 -9.25 3.09
CA ASN A 162 10.29 -10.61 3.19
C ASN A 162 8.99 -10.75 2.39
N ILE A 163 8.73 -11.95 1.89
CA ILE A 163 7.60 -12.27 1.02
C ILE A 163 6.71 -13.30 1.72
N PRO A 164 5.43 -12.98 2.01
CA PRO A 164 4.49 -13.98 2.52
C PRO A 164 4.09 -14.99 1.45
N ASP A 165 3.75 -16.22 1.83
CA ASP A 165 3.05 -17.15 0.92
C ASP A 165 1.56 -16.76 0.87
N PHE A 166 1.21 -15.89 -0.09
CA PHE A 166 -0.14 -15.34 -0.20
C PHE A 166 -1.22 -16.40 -0.32
N ASP A 167 -0.99 -17.43 -1.17
CA ASP A 167 -2.01 -18.47 -1.42
C ASP A 167 -2.29 -19.27 -0.14
N ALA A 168 -1.25 -19.66 0.59
CA ALA A 168 -1.38 -20.40 1.83
C ALA A 168 -2.01 -19.57 2.96
N LEU A 169 -1.64 -18.29 3.06
CA LEU A 169 -2.26 -17.35 4.01
C LEU A 169 -3.72 -17.11 3.71
N ALA A 170 -4.08 -16.89 2.45
CA ALA A 170 -5.46 -16.66 2.06
C ALA A 170 -6.34 -17.88 2.39
N GLU A 171 -5.85 -19.09 2.09
CA GLU A 171 -6.56 -20.34 2.43
C GLU A 171 -6.81 -20.44 3.95
N LEU A 172 -5.77 -20.20 4.75
CA LEU A 172 -5.86 -20.22 6.21
C LEU A 172 -6.86 -19.18 6.73
N VAL A 173 -6.71 -17.93 6.31
CA VAL A 173 -7.49 -16.79 6.81
C VAL A 173 -8.97 -16.93 6.44
N HIS A 174 -9.25 -17.35 5.21
CA HIS A 174 -10.62 -17.58 4.74
C HIS A 174 -11.30 -18.77 5.42
N ALA A 175 -10.55 -19.80 5.85
CA ALA A 175 -11.11 -20.89 6.67
C ALA A 175 -11.69 -20.38 7.99
N HIS A 176 -11.14 -19.28 8.54
CA HIS A 176 -11.64 -18.57 9.72
C HIS A 176 -12.71 -17.51 9.40
N LYS A 177 -13.11 -17.38 8.14
CA LYS A 177 -14.14 -16.41 7.66
C LYS A 177 -13.80 -14.95 7.96
N ILE A 178 -12.54 -14.58 7.85
CA ILE A 178 -12.03 -13.22 7.99
C ILE A 178 -11.26 -12.83 6.74
N PRO A 179 -11.23 -11.52 6.36
CA PRO A 179 -10.51 -11.07 5.18
C PRO A 179 -9.00 -10.96 5.40
N LEU A 180 -8.25 -11.18 4.33
CA LEU A 180 -6.82 -10.90 4.22
C LEU A 180 -6.60 -9.52 3.60
N ILE A 181 -5.89 -8.65 4.31
CA ILE A 181 -5.57 -7.28 3.90
C ILE A 181 -4.09 -7.19 3.56
N SER A 182 -3.75 -6.61 2.41
CA SER A 182 -2.36 -6.39 2.03
C SER A 182 -2.07 -4.90 1.79
N ASP A 183 -1.07 -4.36 2.46
CA ASP A 183 -0.44 -3.12 2.02
C ASP A 183 0.47 -3.44 0.83
N ASN A 184 0.01 -3.05 -0.38
CA ASN A 184 0.70 -3.32 -1.64
C ASN A 184 1.53 -2.11 -2.13
N THR A 185 1.94 -1.25 -1.20
CA THR A 185 2.68 -0.01 -1.51
C THR A 185 4.01 -0.28 -2.20
N PHE A 186 4.79 -1.27 -1.75
CA PHE A 186 6.14 -1.53 -2.27
C PHE A 186 6.14 -2.29 -3.59
N ALA A 187 5.24 -3.25 -3.74
CA ALA A 187 5.14 -4.04 -4.97
C ALA A 187 4.37 -3.33 -6.08
N THR A 188 3.37 -2.52 -5.74
CA THR A 188 2.42 -1.92 -6.69
C THR A 188 1.61 -2.97 -7.45
N PRO A 189 0.49 -2.61 -8.09
CA PRO A 189 -0.26 -3.56 -8.92
C PRO A 189 0.52 -4.00 -10.17
N TYR A 190 1.66 -3.39 -10.46
CA TYR A 190 2.49 -3.76 -11.60
C TYR A 190 3.33 -5.02 -11.35
N LEU A 191 3.92 -5.17 -10.17
CA LEU A 191 4.76 -6.33 -9.85
C LEU A 191 3.93 -7.53 -9.42
N ILE A 192 2.81 -7.31 -8.71
CA ILE A 192 1.90 -8.37 -8.27
C ILE A 192 0.45 -7.91 -8.30
N ASN A 193 -0.45 -8.76 -8.76
CA ASN A 193 -1.88 -8.63 -8.53
C ASN A 193 -2.26 -9.45 -7.31
N VAL A 194 -2.33 -8.80 -6.14
CA VAL A 194 -2.57 -9.48 -4.86
C VAL A 194 -3.96 -10.15 -4.80
N PHE A 195 -4.94 -9.64 -5.55
CA PHE A 195 -6.29 -10.23 -5.61
C PHE A 195 -6.35 -11.58 -6.37
N SER A 196 -5.35 -11.87 -7.21
CA SER A 196 -5.22 -13.20 -7.82
C SER A 196 -4.70 -14.25 -6.86
N HIS A 197 -4.21 -13.82 -5.70
CA HIS A 197 -3.64 -14.65 -4.64
C HIS A 197 -4.46 -14.62 -3.33
N GLY A 198 -5.75 -14.28 -3.44
CA GLY A 198 -6.70 -14.37 -2.33
C GLY A 198 -6.69 -13.21 -1.33
N VAL A 199 -5.98 -12.13 -1.61
CA VAL A 199 -6.14 -10.89 -0.83
C VAL A 199 -7.50 -10.28 -1.14
N ASP A 200 -8.20 -9.78 -0.11
CA ASP A 200 -9.54 -9.22 -0.23
C ASP A 200 -9.54 -7.70 -0.37
N ILE A 201 -8.64 -7.03 0.33
CA ILE A 201 -8.50 -5.58 0.30
C ILE A 201 -7.02 -5.23 0.15
N ALA A 202 -6.71 -4.40 -0.84
CA ALA A 202 -5.38 -3.83 -1.01
C ALA A 202 -5.35 -2.37 -0.56
N VAL A 203 -4.28 -1.99 0.14
CA VAL A 203 -4.06 -0.61 0.57
C VAL A 203 -2.76 -0.11 -0.04
N HIS A 204 -2.72 1.16 -0.41
CA HIS A 204 -1.50 1.80 -0.89
C HIS A 204 -1.28 3.16 -0.24
N SER A 205 -0.05 3.44 0.11
CA SER A 205 0.41 4.82 0.18
C SER A 205 0.68 5.32 -1.24
N ALA A 206 -0.26 6.07 -1.81
CA ALA A 206 -0.09 6.66 -3.14
C ALA A 206 1.10 7.66 -3.21
N THR A 207 1.54 8.15 -2.06
CA THR A 207 2.75 8.95 -1.83
C THR A 207 4.01 8.34 -2.45
N LYS A 208 4.07 6.98 -2.53
CA LYS A 208 5.25 6.21 -2.91
C LYS A 208 5.28 6.00 -4.43
N PHE A 209 5.43 4.77 -4.92
CA PHE A 209 5.54 4.46 -6.36
C PHE A 209 4.39 5.00 -7.21
N ILE A 210 3.16 5.09 -6.71
CA ILE A 210 2.03 5.63 -7.47
C ILE A 210 2.31 7.08 -7.88
N GLY A 211 2.66 7.95 -6.93
CA GLY A 211 3.09 9.31 -7.23
C GLY A 211 4.48 9.37 -7.85
N GLY A 212 5.44 8.70 -7.23
CA GLY A 212 6.79 8.46 -7.73
C GLY A 212 7.72 9.67 -7.76
N HIS A 213 7.33 10.83 -7.22
CA HIS A 213 8.09 12.08 -7.33
C HIS A 213 8.26 12.83 -6.00
N GLY A 214 7.79 12.27 -4.88
CA GLY A 214 7.87 12.91 -3.57
C GLY A 214 7.09 14.23 -3.43
N THR A 215 6.12 14.50 -4.32
CA THR A 215 5.42 15.79 -4.40
C THR A 215 4.11 15.85 -3.64
N SER A 216 3.47 14.72 -3.40
CA SER A 216 2.13 14.66 -2.83
C SER A 216 1.95 13.51 -1.86
N ILE A 217 1.18 13.73 -0.81
CA ILE A 217 0.76 12.70 0.14
C ILE A 217 -0.65 12.26 -0.21
N GLY A 218 -0.87 10.93 -0.22
CA GLY A 218 -2.16 10.32 -0.44
C GLY A 218 -2.17 8.83 -0.13
N GLY A 219 -3.35 8.27 -0.01
CA GLY A 219 -3.58 6.84 0.14
C GLY A 219 -4.74 6.39 -0.71
N VAL A 220 -4.86 5.10 -0.89
CA VAL A 220 -6.00 4.49 -1.56
C VAL A 220 -6.27 3.10 -1.00
N ILE A 221 -7.54 2.78 -0.85
CA ILE A 221 -8.07 1.46 -0.51
C ILE A 221 -8.67 0.90 -1.78
N VAL A 222 -8.37 -0.35 -2.11
CA VAL A 222 -8.98 -1.06 -3.24
C VAL A 222 -9.69 -2.31 -2.72
N ASP A 223 -10.95 -2.47 -3.10
CA ASP A 223 -11.79 -3.61 -2.73
C ASP A 223 -11.81 -4.62 -3.87
N SER A 224 -11.49 -5.88 -3.58
CA SER A 224 -11.59 -6.96 -4.58
C SER A 224 -13.04 -7.30 -4.94
N GLY A 225 -13.98 -7.04 -4.03
CA GLY A 225 -15.38 -7.44 -4.13
C GLY A 225 -15.61 -8.94 -4.03
N LYS A 226 -14.62 -9.72 -3.59
CA LYS A 226 -14.68 -11.19 -3.57
C LYS A 226 -15.01 -11.77 -2.19
N PHE A 227 -14.79 -11.01 -1.12
CA PHE A 227 -15.06 -11.50 0.23
C PHE A 227 -16.57 -11.58 0.49
N ASP A 228 -17.06 -12.72 0.93
CA ASP A 228 -18.47 -12.95 1.25
C ASP A 228 -18.79 -12.50 2.67
N TRP A 229 -19.20 -11.24 2.81
CA TRP A 229 -19.53 -10.61 4.09
C TRP A 229 -20.72 -11.28 4.79
N GLU A 230 -21.71 -11.79 4.03
CA GLU A 230 -22.88 -12.47 4.57
C GLU A 230 -22.52 -13.86 5.10
N ALA A 231 -21.82 -14.68 4.30
CA ALA A 231 -21.41 -16.02 4.71
C ALA A 231 -20.38 -16.02 5.85
N SER A 232 -19.61 -14.94 5.99
CA SER A 232 -18.71 -14.74 7.13
C SER A 232 -19.47 -14.69 8.45
N GLY A 233 -20.56 -13.93 8.52
CA GLY A 233 -21.35 -13.70 9.73
C GLY A 233 -20.65 -12.85 10.80
N LYS A 234 -19.45 -12.32 10.53
CA LYS A 234 -18.65 -11.52 11.46
C LYS A 234 -18.78 -10.01 11.27
N PHE A 235 -19.46 -9.56 10.21
CA PHE A 235 -19.50 -8.16 9.76
C PHE A 235 -20.94 -7.65 9.58
N PRO A 236 -21.76 -7.58 10.66
CA PRO A 236 -23.13 -7.12 10.57
C PRO A 236 -23.26 -5.70 10.01
N GLN A 237 -22.24 -4.84 10.21
CA GLN A 237 -22.21 -3.46 9.70
C GLN A 237 -22.30 -3.34 8.17
N PHE A 238 -22.04 -4.41 7.41
CA PHE A 238 -22.20 -4.42 5.96
C PHE A 238 -23.50 -5.10 5.50
N VAL A 239 -24.07 -5.95 6.36
CA VAL A 239 -25.24 -6.80 6.06
C VAL A 239 -26.52 -6.20 6.60
N ASP A 240 -26.50 -5.74 7.86
CA ASP A 240 -27.68 -5.15 8.50
C ASP A 240 -27.95 -3.75 7.96
N PRO A 241 -29.21 -3.26 8.02
CA PRO A 241 -29.56 -1.91 7.64
C PRO A 241 -28.80 -0.86 8.47
N ASP A 242 -28.16 0.10 7.81
CA ASP A 242 -27.43 1.21 8.46
C ASP A 242 -28.38 2.38 8.73
N PRO A 243 -28.78 2.61 9.99
CA PRO A 243 -29.72 3.68 10.33
C PRO A 243 -29.11 5.08 10.13
N SER A 244 -27.78 5.20 10.04
CA SER A 244 -27.08 6.46 9.77
C SER A 244 -27.12 6.86 8.30
N TYR A 245 -27.50 5.91 7.40
CA TYR A 245 -27.51 6.14 5.97
C TYR A 245 -28.73 5.51 5.29
N HIS A 246 -29.93 6.00 5.59
CA HIS A 246 -31.20 5.61 4.95
C HIS A 246 -31.51 4.10 5.01
N ASP A 247 -31.11 3.41 6.07
CA ASP A 247 -31.30 1.98 6.28
C ASP A 247 -30.74 1.11 5.13
N ILE A 248 -29.65 1.56 4.47
CA ILE A 248 -28.94 0.79 3.44
C ILE A 248 -28.34 -0.49 4.06
N SER A 249 -28.51 -1.62 3.38
CA SER A 249 -27.69 -2.81 3.59
C SER A 249 -26.67 -2.87 2.45
N TYR A 250 -25.40 -2.67 2.78
CA TYR A 250 -24.37 -2.53 1.75
C TYR A 250 -24.24 -3.78 0.87
N THR A 251 -24.31 -4.98 1.45
CA THR A 251 -24.25 -6.23 0.66
C THR A 251 -25.45 -6.37 -0.27
N ARG A 252 -26.66 -6.07 0.22
CA ARG A 252 -27.89 -6.18 -0.58
C ARG A 252 -28.02 -5.09 -1.64
N ASP A 253 -27.74 -3.82 -1.26
CA ASP A 253 -28.12 -2.66 -2.08
C ASP A 253 -26.98 -2.20 -3.00
N VAL A 254 -25.72 -2.51 -2.65
CA VAL A 254 -24.52 -2.15 -3.42
C VAL A 254 -23.79 -3.38 -3.98
N GLY A 255 -23.94 -4.53 -3.34
CA GLY A 255 -23.35 -5.80 -3.80
C GLY A 255 -21.84 -5.87 -3.60
N ALA A 256 -21.08 -6.20 -4.63
CA ALA A 256 -19.63 -6.45 -4.53
C ALA A 256 -18.82 -5.27 -3.98
N ALA A 257 -19.30 -4.03 -4.17
CA ALA A 257 -18.62 -2.82 -3.65
C ALA A 257 -19.07 -2.43 -2.22
N ALA A 258 -19.65 -3.36 -1.46
CA ALA A 258 -20.20 -3.13 -0.12
C ALA A 258 -19.18 -2.49 0.82
N PHE A 259 -17.98 -3.05 0.91
CA PHE A 259 -16.94 -2.58 1.81
C PHE A 259 -16.49 -1.16 1.46
N VAL A 260 -16.06 -0.93 0.22
CA VAL A 260 -15.54 0.39 -0.17
C VAL A 260 -16.61 1.49 -0.10
N THR A 261 -17.88 1.15 -0.35
CA THR A 261 -19.01 2.08 -0.20
C THR A 261 -19.27 2.41 1.27
N ALA A 262 -19.25 1.43 2.16
CA ALA A 262 -19.41 1.66 3.60
C ALA A 262 -18.28 2.55 4.15
N VAL A 263 -17.02 2.31 3.76
CA VAL A 263 -15.90 3.18 4.16
C VAL A 263 -16.10 4.63 3.70
N ARG A 264 -16.60 4.82 2.47
CA ARG A 264 -16.91 6.16 1.90
C ARG A 264 -18.01 6.88 2.65
N THR A 265 -19.13 6.19 2.89
CA THR A 265 -20.35 6.79 3.44
C THR A 265 -20.33 6.95 4.96
N GLN A 266 -19.50 6.20 5.65
CA GLN A 266 -19.31 6.28 7.10
C GLN A 266 -17.98 7.00 7.42
N LEU A 267 -16.85 6.32 7.30
CA LEU A 267 -15.58 6.82 7.82
C LEU A 267 -15.05 8.05 7.08
N LEU A 268 -15.03 8.04 5.76
CA LEU A 268 -14.57 9.21 5.00
C LEU A 268 -15.50 10.41 5.18
N ARG A 269 -16.81 10.20 5.10
CA ARG A 269 -17.81 11.26 5.31
C ARG A 269 -17.67 11.91 6.69
N ASP A 270 -17.56 11.08 7.73
CA ASP A 270 -17.70 11.53 9.12
C ASP A 270 -16.38 12.02 9.74
N THR A 271 -15.24 11.41 9.34
CA THR A 271 -13.94 11.76 9.93
C THR A 271 -13.03 12.58 9.01
N GLY A 272 -13.34 12.63 7.70
CA GLY A 272 -12.91 13.70 6.81
C GLY A 272 -11.49 13.60 6.23
N ALA A 273 -10.79 12.44 6.27
CA ALA A 273 -9.45 12.31 5.68
C ALA A 273 -9.51 12.20 4.14
N ALA A 274 -10.13 13.18 3.48
CA ALA A 274 -10.32 13.25 2.04
C ALA A 274 -9.05 13.71 1.31
N MET A 275 -8.82 13.14 0.13
CA MET A 275 -7.72 13.56 -0.76
C MET A 275 -8.09 14.85 -1.48
N SER A 276 -7.10 15.72 -1.72
CA SER A 276 -7.26 16.89 -2.59
C SER A 276 -7.38 16.46 -4.06
N PRO A 277 -8.29 17.08 -4.87
CA PRO A 277 -8.35 16.83 -6.31
C PRO A 277 -7.02 17.12 -7.04
N PHE A 278 -6.26 18.09 -6.57
CA PHE A 278 -4.93 18.38 -7.13
C PHE A 278 -3.95 17.23 -6.87
N ASN A 279 -3.96 16.62 -5.68
CA ASN A 279 -3.13 15.44 -5.40
C ASN A 279 -3.57 14.24 -6.25
N ALA A 280 -4.87 14.00 -6.41
CA ALA A 280 -5.40 12.95 -7.28
C ALA A 280 -4.94 13.12 -8.73
N PHE A 281 -4.91 14.36 -9.24
CA PHE A 281 -4.37 14.66 -10.58
C PHE A 281 -2.88 14.30 -10.69
N LEU A 282 -2.05 14.63 -9.69
CA LEU A 282 -0.63 14.27 -9.69
C LEU A 282 -0.43 12.75 -9.61
N PHE A 283 -1.25 12.04 -8.85
CA PHE A 283 -1.22 10.57 -8.79
C PHE A 283 -1.66 9.92 -10.10
N LEU A 284 -2.64 10.50 -10.80
CA LEU A 284 -3.01 10.06 -12.15
C LEU A 284 -1.85 10.19 -13.14
N GLN A 285 -1.13 11.32 -13.11
CA GLN A 285 0.09 11.48 -13.92
C GLN A 285 1.17 10.45 -13.54
N GLY A 286 1.33 10.18 -12.24
CA GLY A 286 2.24 9.14 -11.77
C GLY A 286 1.86 7.75 -12.28
N LEU A 287 0.57 7.39 -12.24
CA LEU A 287 0.07 6.10 -12.75
C LEU A 287 0.34 5.92 -14.24
N GLU A 288 0.26 6.97 -15.05
CA GLU A 288 0.48 6.88 -16.51
C GLU A 288 1.87 6.35 -16.90
N THR A 289 2.84 6.46 -16.01
CA THR A 289 4.22 5.96 -16.22
C THR A 289 4.65 4.92 -15.20
N LEU A 290 3.72 4.34 -14.44
CA LEU A 290 4.04 3.44 -13.34
C LEU A 290 4.87 2.23 -13.81
N SER A 291 4.44 1.53 -14.84
CA SER A 291 5.15 0.35 -15.36
C SER A 291 6.58 0.69 -15.80
N LEU A 292 6.75 1.77 -16.56
CA LEU A 292 8.05 2.22 -17.06
C LEU A 292 9.02 2.59 -15.92
N ARG A 293 8.49 3.26 -14.88
CA ARG A 293 9.30 3.61 -13.70
C ARG A 293 9.67 2.37 -12.89
N VAL A 294 8.71 1.51 -12.61
CA VAL A 294 8.96 0.30 -11.80
C VAL A 294 9.93 -0.63 -12.50
N GLU A 295 9.84 -0.84 -13.82
CA GLU A 295 10.82 -1.61 -14.60
C GLU A 295 12.24 -1.03 -14.47
N ARG A 296 12.38 0.29 -14.58
CA ARG A 296 13.68 0.95 -14.43
C ARG A 296 14.20 0.85 -12.98
N HIS A 297 13.35 1.06 -12.00
CA HIS A 297 13.67 0.90 -10.58
C HIS A 297 14.22 -0.52 -10.30
N VAL A 298 13.50 -1.55 -10.75
CA VAL A 298 13.90 -2.96 -10.57
C VAL A 298 15.23 -3.24 -11.27
N SER A 299 15.34 -2.86 -12.54
CA SER A 299 16.57 -3.08 -13.33
C SER A 299 17.81 -2.42 -12.70
N ASN A 300 17.65 -1.21 -12.17
CA ASN A 300 18.72 -0.52 -11.45
C ASN A 300 19.06 -1.23 -10.13
N ALA A 301 18.03 -1.62 -9.36
CA ALA A 301 18.21 -2.30 -8.09
C ALA A 301 18.96 -3.63 -8.25
N GLU A 302 18.58 -4.46 -9.22
CA GLU A 302 19.23 -5.75 -9.46
C GLU A 302 20.73 -5.60 -9.76
N LYS A 303 21.12 -4.60 -10.56
CA LYS A 303 22.55 -4.34 -10.86
C LYS A 303 23.32 -3.84 -9.63
N ILE A 304 22.69 -2.99 -8.81
CA ILE A 304 23.30 -2.51 -7.56
C ILE A 304 23.42 -3.65 -6.54
N VAL A 305 22.41 -4.52 -6.44
CA VAL A 305 22.47 -5.72 -5.59
C VAL A 305 23.62 -6.63 -6.00
N GLU A 306 23.81 -6.89 -7.31
CA GLU A 306 24.93 -7.66 -7.83
C GLU A 306 26.29 -7.04 -7.44
N PHE A 307 26.42 -5.72 -7.62
CA PHE A 307 27.61 -4.99 -7.22
C PHE A 307 27.90 -5.10 -5.69
N LEU A 308 26.88 -4.86 -4.87
CA LEU A 308 27.04 -4.89 -3.41
C LEU A 308 27.33 -6.31 -2.88
N ALA A 309 26.67 -7.34 -3.43
CA ALA A 309 26.88 -8.73 -3.04
C ALA A 309 28.32 -9.21 -3.31
N GLY A 310 28.98 -8.65 -4.33
CA GLY A 310 30.39 -8.93 -4.63
C GLY A 310 31.39 -8.03 -3.91
N HIS A 311 30.96 -7.02 -3.15
CA HIS A 311 31.87 -6.00 -2.63
C HIS A 311 32.53 -6.42 -1.30
N PRO A 312 33.88 -6.31 -1.13
CA PRO A 312 34.59 -6.82 0.05
C PRO A 312 34.24 -6.12 1.37
N LYS A 313 33.67 -4.91 1.34
CA LYS A 313 33.23 -4.15 2.52
C LYS A 313 31.75 -4.39 2.90
N VAL A 314 31.02 -5.13 2.09
CA VAL A 314 29.64 -5.55 2.36
C VAL A 314 29.65 -6.92 3.04
N GLU A 315 28.85 -7.06 4.06
CA GLU A 315 28.70 -8.30 4.83
C GLU A 315 27.53 -9.13 4.28
N GLN A 316 26.40 -8.48 4.00
CA GLN A 316 25.17 -9.12 3.55
C GLN A 316 24.33 -8.14 2.71
N VAL A 317 23.60 -8.65 1.74
CA VAL A 317 22.54 -7.92 1.02
C VAL A 317 21.23 -8.67 1.19
N ASN A 318 20.18 -7.99 1.63
CA ASN A 318 18.85 -8.56 1.80
C ASN A 318 18.00 -8.23 0.57
N TYR A 319 17.99 -9.12 -0.41
CA TYR A 319 17.18 -8.99 -1.62
C TYR A 319 16.60 -10.34 -2.03
N PRO A 320 15.27 -10.47 -2.17
CA PRO A 320 14.62 -11.78 -2.33
C PRO A 320 15.04 -12.59 -3.55
N LYS A 321 15.49 -11.96 -4.63
CA LYS A 321 15.95 -12.65 -5.84
C LYS A 321 17.37 -13.20 -5.77
N LEU A 322 18.14 -12.93 -4.73
CA LEU A 322 19.42 -13.60 -4.52
C LEU A 322 19.21 -15.10 -4.32
N ALA A 323 20.08 -15.92 -4.91
CA ALA A 323 19.93 -17.38 -4.91
C ALA A 323 20.00 -18.02 -3.52
N ASP A 324 20.64 -17.35 -2.57
CA ASP A 324 20.78 -17.75 -1.17
C ASP A 324 19.71 -17.10 -0.26
N SER A 325 18.82 -16.28 -0.83
CA SER A 325 17.71 -15.69 -0.06
C SER A 325 16.68 -16.76 0.33
N PRO A 326 16.20 -16.77 1.59
CA PRO A 326 15.11 -17.66 1.99
C PRO A 326 13.82 -17.41 1.20
N TYR A 327 13.67 -16.21 0.61
CA TYR A 327 12.50 -15.80 -0.15
C TYR A 327 12.61 -16.08 -1.66
N HIS A 328 13.71 -16.65 -2.13
CA HIS A 328 13.97 -16.82 -3.57
C HIS A 328 12.82 -17.54 -4.28
N ALA A 329 12.35 -18.66 -3.74
CA ALA A 329 11.27 -19.44 -4.32
C ALA A 329 9.94 -18.67 -4.38
N LEU A 330 9.62 -17.90 -3.33
CA LEU A 330 8.42 -17.05 -3.29
C LEU A 330 8.54 -15.86 -4.23
N ALA A 331 9.75 -15.29 -4.37
CA ALA A 331 10.03 -14.23 -5.33
C ALA A 331 9.78 -14.70 -6.77
N GLU A 332 10.27 -15.90 -7.14
CA GLU A 332 10.00 -16.48 -8.46
C GLU A 332 8.50 -16.80 -8.66
N LYS A 333 7.81 -17.26 -7.63
CA LYS A 333 6.38 -17.60 -7.70
C LYS A 333 5.51 -16.35 -7.90
N TYR A 334 5.70 -15.30 -7.08
CA TYR A 334 4.78 -14.17 -6.99
C TYR A 334 5.22 -12.92 -7.75
N PHE A 335 6.53 -12.77 -8.00
CA PHE A 335 7.12 -11.56 -8.54
C PHE A 335 7.94 -11.79 -9.80
N PRO A 336 7.35 -12.35 -10.88
CA PRO A 336 8.09 -12.65 -12.11
C PRO A 336 8.69 -11.41 -12.79
N LYS A 337 8.16 -10.21 -12.50
CA LYS A 337 8.65 -8.93 -13.03
C LYS A 337 9.71 -8.26 -12.14
N GLY A 338 10.10 -8.89 -11.02
CA GLY A 338 11.05 -8.35 -10.04
C GLY A 338 10.42 -8.01 -8.70
N VAL A 339 11.26 -7.87 -7.67
CA VAL A 339 10.85 -7.67 -6.26
C VAL A 339 11.00 -6.22 -5.79
N GLY A 340 10.87 -5.25 -6.69
CA GLY A 340 10.98 -3.84 -6.36
C GLY A 340 12.43 -3.33 -6.29
N SER A 341 12.59 -2.14 -5.72
CA SER A 341 13.85 -1.41 -5.69
C SER A 341 14.23 -0.89 -4.31
N ILE A 342 13.55 -1.39 -3.29
CA ILE A 342 13.85 -1.07 -1.89
C ILE A 342 14.46 -2.32 -1.29
N PHE A 343 15.63 -2.18 -0.68
CA PHE A 343 16.31 -3.28 -0.02
C PHE A 343 17.29 -2.78 1.03
N THR A 344 17.83 -3.70 1.83
CA THR A 344 18.84 -3.38 2.83
C THR A 344 20.14 -4.14 2.55
N PHE A 345 21.26 -3.55 2.99
CA PHE A 345 22.53 -4.25 3.05
C PHE A 345 23.27 -3.88 4.32
N ASN A 346 24.15 -4.76 4.76
CA ASN A 346 24.96 -4.59 5.96
C ASN A 346 26.42 -4.35 5.55
N VAL A 347 27.01 -3.28 6.05
CA VAL A 347 28.44 -3.05 5.87
C VAL A 347 29.26 -3.82 6.92
N LYS A 348 30.49 -4.19 6.60
CA LYS A 348 31.42 -4.73 7.61
C LYS A 348 31.79 -3.66 8.62
N GLY A 349 31.54 -3.94 9.89
CA GLY A 349 31.75 -3.01 11.01
C GLY A 349 30.46 -2.82 11.80
N GLY A 350 30.19 -1.59 12.22
CA GLY A 350 29.04 -1.25 13.03
C GLY A 350 28.30 -0.02 12.53
N GLU A 351 27.54 0.62 13.44
CA GLU A 351 26.80 1.85 13.17
C GLU A 351 27.68 2.97 12.60
N LYS A 352 28.91 3.10 13.13
CA LYS A 352 29.85 4.13 12.69
C LYS A 352 30.23 3.99 11.22
N GLU A 353 30.47 2.77 10.78
CA GLU A 353 30.80 2.46 9.38
C GLU A 353 29.58 2.67 8.47
N ALA A 354 28.40 2.24 8.90
CA ALA A 354 27.15 2.50 8.14
C ALA A 354 26.90 3.99 7.94
N ARG A 355 26.98 4.79 9.01
CA ARG A 355 26.85 6.26 8.93
C ARG A 355 27.90 6.88 8.02
N LYS A 356 29.15 6.42 8.09
CA LYS A 356 30.21 6.94 7.24
C LYS A 356 29.95 6.72 5.77
N VAL A 357 29.41 5.55 5.39
CA VAL A 357 28.98 5.28 4.00
C VAL A 357 27.88 6.25 3.60
N ILE A 358 26.81 6.36 4.39
CA ILE A 358 25.68 7.25 4.10
C ILE A 358 26.13 8.70 3.92
N ASP A 359 26.94 9.21 4.87
CA ASP A 359 27.43 10.61 4.85
C ASP A 359 28.40 10.90 3.68
N SER A 360 28.92 9.86 3.01
CA SER A 360 29.84 9.97 1.87
C SER A 360 29.17 9.89 0.52
N LEU A 361 27.85 9.60 0.47
CA LEU A 361 27.08 9.54 -0.78
C LEU A 361 26.77 10.95 -1.29
N GLU A 362 26.90 11.16 -2.60
CA GLU A 362 26.62 12.44 -3.24
C GLU A 362 25.30 12.45 -4.03
N ILE A 363 24.89 11.30 -4.59
CA ILE A 363 23.66 11.19 -5.39
C ILE A 363 22.47 10.79 -4.52
N PHE A 364 22.66 9.84 -3.60
CA PHE A 364 21.61 9.36 -2.74
C PHE A 364 21.23 10.40 -1.68
N SER A 365 19.96 10.76 -1.60
CA SER A 365 19.50 11.68 -0.56
C SER A 365 19.19 10.92 0.75
N ASP A 366 19.79 11.34 1.86
CA ASP A 366 19.47 10.80 3.19
C ASP A 366 18.17 11.43 3.71
N LEU A 367 17.09 10.68 3.67
CA LEU A 367 15.77 11.11 4.14
C LEU A 367 14.80 9.94 4.36
N ALA A 368 13.79 10.18 5.18
CA ALA A 368 12.77 9.19 5.54
C ALA A 368 11.66 9.08 4.47
N ASN A 369 11.99 8.63 3.27
CA ASN A 369 11.05 8.27 2.23
C ASN A 369 11.54 7.03 1.46
N VAL A 370 10.75 6.56 0.49
CA VAL A 370 11.06 5.48 -0.45
C VAL A 370 10.31 5.70 -1.77
N ALA A 371 10.72 5.00 -2.82
CA ALA A 371 9.99 4.95 -4.09
C ALA A 371 9.88 6.31 -4.82
N ASP A 372 10.88 7.15 -4.66
CA ASP A 372 11.04 8.39 -5.41
C ASP A 372 11.78 8.11 -6.74
N ALA A 373 11.58 8.96 -7.73
CA ALA A 373 12.35 8.93 -8.97
C ALA A 373 13.86 9.09 -8.73
N LYS A 374 14.25 9.71 -7.61
CA LYS A 374 15.61 9.86 -7.15
C LYS A 374 15.98 8.80 -6.12
N SER A 375 17.23 8.36 -6.14
CA SER A 375 17.74 7.39 -5.18
C SER A 375 17.82 7.97 -3.77
N LEU A 376 17.35 7.18 -2.79
CA LEU A 376 17.30 7.56 -1.39
C LEU A 376 18.05 6.55 -0.53
N VAL A 377 18.56 7.02 0.58
CA VAL A 377 19.24 6.22 1.61
C VAL A 377 18.73 6.58 2.99
N VAL A 378 18.78 5.65 3.92
CA VAL A 378 18.49 5.92 5.33
C VAL A 378 19.16 4.88 6.21
N HIS A 379 19.52 5.26 7.45
CA HIS A 379 19.96 4.35 8.50
C HIS A 379 18.77 3.89 9.34
N PRO A 380 18.20 2.67 9.14
CA PRO A 380 16.95 2.27 9.79
C PRO A 380 17.00 2.32 11.31
N ALA A 381 18.07 1.82 11.93
CA ALA A 381 18.22 1.71 13.38
C ALA A 381 18.11 3.05 14.12
N THR A 382 18.59 4.15 13.53
CA THR A 382 18.58 5.48 14.19
C THR A 382 17.50 6.43 13.70
N THR A 383 16.72 6.04 12.69
CA THR A 383 15.69 6.89 12.07
C THR A 383 14.32 6.24 12.08
N THR A 384 13.98 5.46 11.06
CA THR A 384 12.64 4.89 10.88
C THR A 384 12.23 3.90 11.98
N HIS A 385 13.18 3.32 12.69
CA HIS A 385 12.96 2.38 13.78
C HIS A 385 13.68 2.81 15.08
N GLY A 386 14.15 4.04 15.13
CA GLY A 386 14.89 4.60 16.29
C GLY A 386 14.08 4.71 17.59
N GLN A 387 12.76 4.49 17.54
CA GLN A 387 11.88 4.47 18.72
C GLN A 387 11.74 3.05 19.32
N MET A 388 12.19 2.01 18.61
CA MET A 388 12.17 0.63 19.10
C MET A 388 13.34 0.39 20.07
N SER A 389 13.15 -0.53 21.01
CA SER A 389 14.26 -1.01 21.83
C SER A 389 15.29 -1.76 20.94
N PRO A 390 16.58 -1.85 21.35
CA PRO A 390 17.56 -2.62 20.60
C PRO A 390 17.16 -4.09 20.41
N GLU A 391 16.48 -4.70 21.38
CA GLU A 391 15.94 -6.05 21.30
C GLU A 391 14.84 -6.16 20.26
N ASP A 392 13.90 -5.19 20.24
CA ASP A 392 12.83 -5.16 19.24
C ASP A 392 13.37 -4.90 17.83
N GLN A 393 14.41 -4.06 17.70
CA GLN A 393 15.09 -3.84 16.42
C GLN A 393 15.70 -5.14 15.89
N LEU A 394 16.43 -5.87 16.71
CA LEU A 394 17.03 -7.15 16.33
C LEU A 394 15.96 -8.20 15.97
N ALA A 395 14.88 -8.26 16.73
CA ALA A 395 13.73 -9.13 16.44
C ALA A 395 13.06 -8.79 15.09
N ALA A 396 13.08 -7.50 14.70
CA ALA A 396 12.61 -7.04 13.40
C ALA A 396 13.68 -7.14 12.28
N GLY A 397 14.85 -7.76 12.56
CA GLY A 397 15.95 -7.93 11.61
C GLY A 397 16.72 -6.64 11.30
N ILE A 398 16.66 -5.66 12.19
CA ILE A 398 17.36 -4.38 12.03
C ILE A 398 18.64 -4.41 12.86
N THR A 399 19.76 -4.24 12.19
CA THR A 399 21.09 -4.24 12.84
C THR A 399 21.75 -2.85 12.74
N PRO A 400 22.69 -2.53 13.68
CA PRO A 400 23.35 -1.22 13.69
C PRO A 400 24.18 -0.92 12.43
N ASN A 401 24.63 -1.92 11.69
CA ASN A 401 25.43 -1.79 10.46
C ASN A 401 24.59 -1.85 9.18
N GLN A 402 23.26 -1.81 9.31
CA GLN A 402 22.34 -1.92 8.18
C GLN A 402 22.04 -0.56 7.54
N ILE A 403 22.05 -0.54 6.22
CA ILE A 403 21.68 0.62 5.38
C ILE A 403 20.50 0.20 4.51
N ARG A 404 19.46 1.02 4.44
CA ARG A 404 18.34 0.83 3.50
C ARG A 404 18.48 1.76 2.32
N LEU A 405 18.41 1.21 1.12
CA LEU A 405 18.36 1.94 -0.15
C LEU A 405 16.95 1.89 -0.75
N SER A 406 16.58 2.97 -1.42
CA SER A 406 15.46 3.03 -2.37
C SER A 406 16.01 3.54 -3.69
N ILE A 407 16.19 2.63 -4.64
CA ILE A 407 16.88 2.93 -5.90
C ILE A 407 15.96 3.68 -6.84
N GLY A 408 16.46 4.78 -7.39
CA GLY A 408 15.76 5.66 -8.33
C GLY A 408 15.94 5.29 -9.79
N LEU A 409 15.72 6.27 -10.65
CA LEU A 409 15.68 6.14 -12.12
C LEU A 409 16.97 6.62 -12.81
N GLU A 410 17.96 7.06 -12.04
CA GLU A 410 19.22 7.60 -12.52
C GLU A 410 19.97 6.60 -13.40
N ASN A 411 21.05 7.03 -14.05
CA ASN A 411 21.97 6.09 -14.68
C ASN A 411 22.58 5.19 -13.60
N VAL A 412 22.48 3.87 -13.81
CA VAL A 412 22.89 2.90 -12.80
C VAL A 412 24.41 2.89 -12.58
N ASP A 413 25.20 3.22 -13.59
CA ASP A 413 26.65 3.26 -13.47
C ASP A 413 27.09 4.41 -12.55
N ASP A 414 26.39 5.56 -12.59
CA ASP A 414 26.62 6.68 -11.68
C ASP A 414 26.28 6.29 -10.23
N LEU A 415 25.16 5.55 -10.02
CA LEU A 415 24.78 5.07 -8.69
C LEU A 415 25.76 4.07 -8.11
N ILE A 416 26.26 3.15 -8.95
CA ILE A 416 27.28 2.16 -8.54
C ILE A 416 28.58 2.86 -8.21
N GLU A 417 28.99 3.84 -8.99
CA GLU A 417 30.21 4.62 -8.74
C GLU A 417 30.11 5.41 -7.43
N ASP A 418 28.98 6.05 -7.14
CA ASP A 418 28.73 6.76 -5.88
C ASP A 418 28.85 5.81 -4.67
N LEU A 419 28.20 4.64 -4.75
CA LEU A 419 28.31 3.60 -3.71
C LEU A 419 29.74 3.06 -3.57
N ARG A 420 30.48 2.87 -4.69
CA ARG A 420 31.84 2.39 -4.67
C ARG A 420 32.75 3.39 -3.94
N ILE A 421 32.66 4.68 -4.26
CA ILE A 421 33.43 5.74 -3.63
C ILE A 421 33.12 5.81 -2.13
N ALA A 422 31.85 5.73 -1.75
CA ALA A 422 31.43 5.77 -0.34
C ALA A 422 31.95 4.55 0.45
N LEU A 423 31.89 3.34 -0.12
CA LEU A 423 32.39 2.12 0.49
C LEU A 423 33.93 2.10 0.61
N GLU A 424 34.66 2.74 -0.30
CA GLU A 424 36.12 2.89 -0.22
C GLU A 424 36.58 3.76 0.96
N GLN A 425 35.70 4.56 1.54
CA GLN A 425 35.99 5.32 2.74
C GLN A 425 36.11 4.45 3.99
N LEU A 426 35.59 3.20 3.98
CA LEU A 426 35.74 2.21 5.05
C LEU A 426 37.14 1.56 5.00
#